data_4d5465ba284df573328d222b9326bdd5
#
_entry.id   4d5465ba284df573328d222b9326bdd5
#
_cell.length_a   1.000
_cell.length_b   1.000
_cell.length_c   1.000
_cell.angle_alpha   90.00
_cell.angle_beta   90.00
_cell.angle_gamma   90.00
#
_symmetry.space_group_name_H-M   'P 1'
#
loop_
_entity.id
_entity.type
_entity.pdbx_description
1 polymer ?
#
loop_
_entity_poly.entity_id
_entity_poly.type
_entity_poly.pdbx_seq_one_letter_code
_entity_poly.pdbx_strand_id
1 'polypeptide(L)'
;MKRRHAWLLCAWLAFPALATRQVVDDASHTVTVPDKVNAIADGWFAHHSVLMTLGAGSQIVATVNHPESQPWMFKITPTLHQALQVRGTTFNPESLLAKRVDVVFTSKGNDKAEGYRQAGLPTLEMAFTDYPSLMKSVTTTADVLGTADARGRAKAYNQYLQSALDDVQRKTQNLTSAQRPRVLHIQSLKPLKVDGSHTLIDTWIKLAGGENAAVEIKGNMKEVSPEQVLAWQPDIIILGAHSGTLADSPYAELFSGLKAVKNGMVLQNPAGVFPWDRYGTESALQIQWAAKMLHPQRFKGVDIAKITQDFYQRFFDYSLTVDEAQRILHALPPAD
;
A
#
# COMPACT_ATOMS: atom_id res chain seq x y z
N MET A 1 -42.33 56.37 -43.85
CA MET A 1 -41.04 55.66 -43.67
C MET A 1 -40.99 55.07 -42.27
N LYS A 2 -41.21 53.76 -42.13
CA LYS A 2 -41.18 53.07 -40.84
C LYS A 2 -39.83 52.26 -40.72
N ARG A 3 -38.96 52.72 -39.84
CA ARG A 3 -37.70 52.01 -39.52
C ARG A 3 -38.00 50.83 -38.61
N ARG A 4 -37.74 49.59 -39.11
CA ARG A 4 -37.77 48.36 -38.31
C ARG A 4 -36.41 48.19 -37.67
N HIS A 5 -36.35 48.20 -36.33
CA HIS A 5 -35.18 47.87 -35.58
C HIS A 5 -35.17 46.34 -35.42
N ALA A 6 -34.18 45.66 -36.04
CA ALA A 6 -33.91 44.23 -35.81
C ALA A 6 -33.07 44.10 -34.53
N TRP A 7 -33.64 43.49 -33.51
CA TRP A 7 -32.90 43.08 -32.32
C TRP A 7 -32.22 41.73 -32.59
N LEU A 8 -30.89 41.74 -32.71
CA LEU A 8 -30.08 40.50 -32.69
C LEU A 8 -30.03 39.96 -31.26
N LEU A 9 -30.75 38.88 -30.98
CA LEU A 9 -30.56 38.09 -29.77
C LEU A 9 -29.26 37.26 -29.93
N CYS A 10 -28.18 37.71 -29.30
CA CYS A 10 -27.00 36.84 -29.08
C CYS A 10 -27.36 35.83 -28.01
N ALA A 11 -27.70 34.58 -28.40
CA ALA A 11 -27.80 33.46 -27.52
C ALA A 11 -26.38 33.07 -27.04
N TRP A 12 -26.04 33.41 -25.81
CA TRP A 12 -24.84 32.90 -25.14
C TRP A 12 -25.08 31.44 -24.85
N LEU A 13 -24.41 30.58 -25.60
CA LEU A 13 -24.28 29.16 -25.26
C LEU A 13 -23.38 29.07 -24.01
N ALA A 14 -24.01 29.04 -22.84
CA ALA A 14 -23.32 28.71 -21.61
C ALA A 14 -22.94 27.19 -21.67
N PHE A 15 -21.71 26.92 -22.05
CA PHE A 15 -21.16 25.58 -21.80
C PHE A 15 -21.16 25.36 -20.29
N PRO A 16 -21.69 24.23 -19.79
CA PRO A 16 -21.56 23.91 -18.39
C PRO A 16 -20.05 23.82 -18.05
N ALA A 17 -19.57 24.77 -17.27
CA ALA A 17 -18.24 24.65 -16.70
C ALA A 17 -18.22 23.35 -15.92
N LEU A 18 -17.36 22.40 -16.30
CA LEU A 18 -17.13 21.18 -15.51
C LEU A 18 -16.67 21.64 -14.14
N ALA A 19 -17.45 21.32 -13.12
CA ALA A 19 -17.09 21.66 -11.75
C ALA A 19 -15.78 20.93 -11.39
N THR A 20 -14.87 21.67 -10.77
CA THR A 20 -13.54 21.17 -10.39
C THR A 20 -13.26 21.48 -8.93
N ARG A 21 -12.35 20.74 -8.34
CA ARG A 21 -11.90 20.91 -6.96
C ARG A 21 -10.39 21.00 -6.91
N GLN A 22 -9.86 21.63 -5.87
CA GLN A 22 -8.43 21.67 -5.61
C GLN A 22 -8.09 20.73 -4.47
N VAL A 23 -7.07 19.90 -4.66
CA VAL A 23 -6.54 18.99 -3.66
C VAL A 23 -5.02 19.19 -3.57
N VAL A 24 -4.49 19.16 -2.35
CA VAL A 24 -3.05 19.21 -2.12
C VAL A 24 -2.53 17.79 -1.96
N ASP A 25 -1.59 17.38 -2.81
CA ASP A 25 -0.98 16.05 -2.77
C ASP A 25 0.10 15.89 -1.69
N ASP A 26 0.67 14.69 -1.57
CA ASP A 26 1.71 14.42 -0.55
C ASP A 26 3.08 15.04 -0.89
N ALA A 27 3.23 15.59 -2.09
CA ALA A 27 4.39 16.40 -2.49
C ALA A 27 4.16 17.91 -2.33
N SER A 28 3.00 18.31 -1.77
CA SER A 28 2.57 19.70 -1.56
C SER A 28 2.21 20.46 -2.84
N HIS A 29 1.88 19.75 -3.92
CA HIS A 29 1.33 20.38 -5.11
C HIS A 29 -0.18 20.57 -4.95
N THR A 30 -0.68 21.75 -5.33
CA THR A 30 -2.12 21.99 -5.48
C THR A 30 -2.55 21.53 -6.87
N VAL A 31 -3.40 20.52 -6.92
CA VAL A 31 -3.85 19.89 -8.17
C VAL A 31 -5.34 20.14 -8.34
N THR A 32 -5.73 20.67 -9.50
CA THR A 32 -7.13 20.81 -9.88
C THR A 32 -7.63 19.48 -10.45
N VAL A 33 -8.62 18.90 -9.81
CA VAL A 33 -9.23 17.61 -10.21
C VAL A 33 -10.69 17.81 -10.56
N PRO A 34 -11.28 17.00 -11.47
CA PRO A 34 -12.70 17.08 -11.79
C PRO A 34 -13.55 16.68 -10.57
N ASP A 35 -14.78 17.20 -10.51
CA ASP A 35 -15.73 16.86 -9.43
C ASP A 35 -16.06 15.37 -9.37
N LYS A 36 -16.12 14.73 -10.53
CA LYS A 36 -16.33 13.30 -10.66
C LYS A 36 -15.10 12.65 -11.27
N VAL A 37 -14.55 11.71 -10.55
CA VAL A 37 -13.43 10.87 -10.98
C VAL A 37 -13.98 9.49 -11.30
N ASN A 38 -13.93 9.06 -12.56
CA ASN A 38 -14.44 7.78 -13.03
C ASN A 38 -13.36 6.89 -13.64
N ALA A 39 -12.28 7.49 -14.14
CA ALA A 39 -11.20 6.80 -14.83
C ALA A 39 -9.85 7.20 -14.20
N ILE A 40 -9.21 6.25 -13.56
CA ILE A 40 -7.98 6.45 -12.78
C ILE A 40 -6.82 5.70 -13.43
N ALA A 41 -5.69 6.36 -13.58
CA ALA A 41 -4.41 5.71 -13.82
C ALA A 41 -3.62 5.69 -12.50
N ASP A 42 -3.22 4.50 -12.05
CA ASP A 42 -2.44 4.37 -10.81
C ASP A 42 -1.04 3.82 -11.11
N GLY A 43 -0.06 4.68 -11.00
CA GLY A 43 1.36 4.42 -11.24
C GLY A 43 2.15 4.04 -9.98
N TRP A 44 1.49 3.87 -8.84
CA TRP A 44 2.14 3.39 -7.63
C TRP A 44 1.53 2.06 -7.17
N PHE A 45 2.34 1.00 -7.17
CA PHE A 45 1.91 -0.37 -6.87
C PHE A 45 1.02 -0.49 -5.63
N ALA A 46 1.45 0.09 -4.51
CA ALA A 46 0.77 0.01 -3.23
C ALA A 46 -0.53 0.82 -3.16
N HIS A 47 -0.61 1.93 -3.91
CA HIS A 47 -1.74 2.87 -3.86
C HIS A 47 -3.05 2.24 -4.36
N HIS A 48 -2.97 1.21 -5.21
CA HIS A 48 -4.14 0.45 -5.64
C HIS A 48 -4.97 -0.06 -4.45
N SER A 49 -4.31 -0.50 -3.38
CA SER A 49 -5.00 -0.95 -2.17
C SER A 49 -5.76 0.20 -1.47
N VAL A 50 -5.24 1.42 -1.54
CA VAL A 50 -5.95 2.62 -1.04
C VAL A 50 -7.22 2.86 -1.85
N LEU A 51 -7.12 2.85 -3.18
CA LEU A 51 -8.29 3.00 -4.06
C LEU A 51 -9.33 1.89 -3.83
N MET A 52 -8.90 0.64 -3.67
CA MET A 52 -9.80 -0.47 -3.36
C MET A 52 -10.49 -0.29 -1.99
N THR A 53 -9.76 0.13 -0.97
CA THR A 53 -10.29 0.45 0.36
C THR A 53 -11.38 1.53 0.29
N LEU A 54 -11.21 2.50 -0.59
CA LEU A 54 -12.14 3.61 -0.81
C LEU A 54 -13.29 3.29 -1.77
N GLY A 55 -13.40 2.04 -2.22
CA GLY A 55 -14.45 1.59 -3.14
C GLY A 55 -14.25 2.01 -4.60
N ALA A 56 -13.04 2.44 -4.97
CA ALA A 56 -12.70 2.94 -6.31
C ALA A 56 -11.85 1.98 -7.16
N GLY A 57 -11.66 0.75 -6.73
CA GLY A 57 -10.85 -0.24 -7.45
C GLY A 57 -11.30 -0.46 -8.89
N SER A 58 -12.62 -0.52 -9.13
CA SER A 58 -13.19 -0.70 -10.48
C SER A 58 -13.04 0.52 -11.39
N GLN A 59 -12.64 1.65 -10.88
CA GLN A 59 -12.38 2.87 -11.65
C GLN A 59 -10.95 2.94 -12.20
N ILE A 60 -10.08 2.00 -11.82
CA ILE A 60 -8.70 1.92 -12.32
C ILE A 60 -8.72 1.39 -13.76
N VAL A 61 -8.37 2.26 -14.71
CA VAL A 61 -8.34 1.95 -16.15
C VAL A 61 -6.91 1.83 -16.70
N ALA A 62 -5.90 2.19 -15.91
CA ALA A 62 -4.49 1.96 -16.21
C ALA A 62 -3.75 1.63 -14.90
N THR A 63 -2.93 0.59 -14.95
CA THR A 63 -2.27 0.00 -13.77
C THR A 63 -0.84 -0.42 -14.08
N VAL A 64 -0.01 -0.34 -13.04
CA VAL A 64 1.36 -0.89 -13.02
C VAL A 64 1.40 -2.28 -12.39
N ASN A 65 0.30 -2.73 -11.76
CA ASN A 65 0.21 -4.07 -11.21
C ASN A 65 -0.16 -5.11 -12.27
N HIS A 66 0.21 -6.35 -12.02
CA HIS A 66 -0.04 -7.50 -12.91
C HIS A 66 -0.59 -8.68 -12.11
N PRO A 67 -1.45 -9.52 -12.73
CA PRO A 67 -2.06 -10.67 -12.03
C PRO A 67 -1.05 -11.68 -11.52
N GLU A 68 0.11 -11.82 -12.18
CA GLU A 68 1.17 -12.74 -11.77
C GLU A 68 1.85 -12.30 -10.46
N SER A 69 1.96 -10.99 -10.24
CA SER A 69 2.61 -10.43 -9.03
C SER A 69 1.64 -10.10 -7.92
N GLN A 70 0.38 -9.79 -8.25
CA GLN A 70 -0.67 -9.41 -7.30
C GLN A 70 -1.98 -10.19 -7.55
N PRO A 71 -1.96 -11.53 -7.46
CA PRO A 71 -3.12 -12.35 -7.85
C PRO A 71 -4.37 -12.08 -7.03
N TRP A 72 -4.25 -11.79 -5.74
CA TRP A 72 -5.39 -11.41 -4.88
C TRP A 72 -6.01 -10.08 -5.29
N MET A 73 -5.20 -9.08 -5.67
CA MET A 73 -5.70 -7.79 -6.14
C MET A 73 -6.60 -7.98 -7.37
N PHE A 74 -6.15 -8.78 -8.34
CA PHE A 74 -6.91 -9.05 -9.57
C PHE A 74 -8.11 -9.96 -9.36
N LYS A 75 -8.05 -10.88 -8.39
CA LYS A 75 -9.23 -11.69 -8.01
C LYS A 75 -10.32 -10.84 -7.37
N ILE A 76 -9.96 -9.93 -6.47
CA ILE A 76 -10.91 -9.09 -5.73
C ILE A 76 -11.41 -7.92 -6.58
N THR A 77 -10.59 -7.42 -7.51
CA THR A 77 -10.96 -6.38 -8.47
C THR A 77 -10.78 -6.88 -9.90
N PRO A 78 -11.71 -7.73 -10.42
CA PRO A 78 -11.54 -8.37 -11.74
C PRO A 78 -11.49 -7.38 -12.91
N THR A 79 -12.02 -6.17 -12.75
CA THR A 79 -11.96 -5.11 -13.77
C THR A 79 -10.52 -4.70 -14.11
N LEU A 80 -9.55 -4.95 -13.22
CA LEU A 80 -8.13 -4.70 -13.49
C LEU A 80 -7.57 -5.52 -14.66
N HIS A 81 -8.17 -6.68 -14.98
CA HIS A 81 -7.79 -7.45 -16.18
C HIS A 81 -8.06 -6.69 -17.50
N GLN A 82 -8.98 -5.72 -17.47
CA GLN A 82 -9.35 -4.89 -18.62
C GLN A 82 -8.59 -3.56 -18.65
N ALA A 83 -7.88 -3.22 -17.58
CA ALA A 83 -7.08 -2.02 -17.49
C ALA A 83 -5.86 -2.09 -18.41
N LEU A 84 -5.37 -0.93 -18.84
CA LEU A 84 -4.07 -0.82 -19.51
C LEU A 84 -2.98 -1.21 -18.52
N GLN A 85 -2.38 -2.38 -18.71
CA GLN A 85 -1.27 -2.87 -17.89
C GLN A 85 0.06 -2.47 -18.52
N VAL A 86 0.91 -1.80 -17.76
CA VAL A 86 2.25 -1.42 -18.22
C VAL A 86 3.32 -2.07 -17.35
N ARG A 87 4.45 -2.40 -17.96
CA ARG A 87 5.63 -2.85 -17.22
C ARG A 87 6.40 -1.65 -16.68
N GLY A 88 6.86 -1.72 -15.45
CA GLY A 88 7.50 -0.60 -14.76
C GLY A 88 6.47 0.34 -14.09
N THR A 89 6.84 1.61 -13.93
CA THR A 89 6.06 2.59 -13.15
C THR A 89 5.58 3.78 -13.97
N THR A 90 5.66 3.70 -15.30
CA THR A 90 5.39 4.83 -16.19
C THR A 90 4.40 4.48 -17.29
N PHE A 91 3.48 5.41 -17.53
CA PHE A 91 2.51 5.33 -18.61
C PHE A 91 2.94 6.22 -19.77
N ASN A 92 2.49 5.88 -20.98
CA ASN A 92 2.50 6.82 -22.10
C ASN A 92 1.31 7.80 -21.94
N PRO A 93 1.55 9.14 -21.90
CA PRO A 93 0.48 10.11 -21.72
C PRO A 93 -0.62 10.03 -22.79
N GLU A 94 -0.27 9.76 -24.05
CA GLU A 94 -1.25 9.63 -25.14
C GLU A 94 -2.19 8.45 -24.91
N SER A 95 -1.66 7.32 -24.38
CA SER A 95 -2.46 6.16 -24.02
C SER A 95 -3.45 6.47 -22.90
N LEU A 96 -3.04 7.29 -21.92
CA LEU A 96 -3.93 7.74 -20.83
C LEU A 96 -5.03 8.67 -21.35
N LEU A 97 -4.68 9.60 -22.24
CA LEU A 97 -5.66 10.47 -22.89
C LEU A 97 -6.68 9.67 -23.74
N ALA A 98 -6.21 8.66 -24.47
CA ALA A 98 -7.08 7.75 -25.24
C ALA A 98 -8.03 6.95 -24.31
N LYS A 99 -7.62 6.65 -23.09
CA LYS A 99 -8.44 6.02 -22.04
C LYS A 99 -9.34 7.01 -21.30
N ARG A 100 -9.27 8.29 -21.62
CA ARG A 100 -10.01 9.38 -20.95
C ARG A 100 -9.78 9.37 -19.43
N VAL A 101 -8.52 9.22 -19.04
CA VAL A 101 -8.14 9.25 -17.63
C VAL A 101 -8.45 10.62 -17.02
N ASP A 102 -9.15 10.62 -15.90
CA ASP A 102 -9.52 11.84 -15.15
C ASP A 102 -8.38 12.31 -14.23
N VAL A 103 -7.69 11.36 -13.62
CA VAL A 103 -6.56 11.62 -12.70
C VAL A 103 -5.50 10.54 -12.80
N VAL A 104 -4.27 10.94 -12.58
CA VAL A 104 -3.10 10.04 -12.45
C VAL A 104 -2.59 10.11 -11.02
N PHE A 105 -2.45 8.95 -10.38
CA PHE A 105 -1.69 8.82 -9.15
C PHE A 105 -0.32 8.24 -9.44
N THR A 106 0.70 8.73 -8.76
CA THR A 106 2.05 8.21 -8.85
C THR A 106 2.77 8.35 -7.51
N SER A 107 3.89 7.65 -7.33
CA SER A 107 4.70 7.85 -6.13
C SER A 107 5.41 9.20 -6.19
N LYS A 108 5.59 9.82 -5.02
CA LYS A 108 6.34 11.07 -4.87
C LYS A 108 7.75 10.95 -5.48
N GLY A 109 8.11 11.93 -6.28
CA GLY A 109 9.40 11.95 -6.95
C GLY A 109 9.47 11.11 -8.23
N ASN A 110 8.32 10.67 -8.77
CA ASN A 110 8.29 10.01 -10.07
C ASN A 110 8.71 11.01 -11.18
N ASP A 111 9.72 10.65 -11.94
CA ASP A 111 10.31 11.51 -12.98
C ASP A 111 9.36 11.82 -14.15
N LYS A 112 8.27 11.08 -14.30
CA LYS A 112 7.25 11.27 -15.35
C LYS A 112 6.05 12.11 -14.90
N ALA A 113 5.93 12.43 -13.61
CA ALA A 113 4.80 13.19 -13.09
C ALA A 113 4.58 14.52 -13.83
N GLU A 114 5.67 15.25 -14.08
CA GLU A 114 5.62 16.52 -14.82
C GLU A 114 5.15 16.32 -16.28
N GLY A 115 5.57 15.25 -16.93
CA GLY A 115 5.12 14.92 -18.29
C GLY A 115 3.62 14.67 -18.37
N TYR A 116 3.02 14.04 -17.36
CA TYR A 116 1.57 13.88 -17.29
C TYR A 116 0.85 15.23 -17.13
N ARG A 117 1.37 16.12 -16.26
CA ARG A 117 0.82 17.48 -16.08
C ARG A 117 0.89 18.30 -17.35
N GLN A 118 2.02 18.26 -18.07
CA GLN A 118 2.18 18.94 -19.36
C GLN A 118 1.24 18.41 -20.44
N ALA A 119 0.88 17.13 -20.37
CA ALA A 119 -0.15 16.53 -21.23
C ALA A 119 -1.59 16.91 -20.83
N GLY A 120 -1.77 17.71 -19.78
CA GLY A 120 -3.09 18.13 -19.28
C GLY A 120 -3.78 17.12 -18.37
N LEU A 121 -3.06 16.13 -17.85
CA LEU A 121 -3.57 15.12 -16.91
C LEU A 121 -3.37 15.58 -15.47
N PRO A 122 -4.45 15.76 -14.68
CA PRO A 122 -4.34 15.99 -13.24
C PRO A 122 -3.52 14.87 -12.59
N THR A 123 -2.38 15.23 -11.99
CA THR A 123 -1.42 14.23 -11.48
C THR A 123 -1.09 14.52 -10.02
N LEU A 124 -1.32 13.53 -9.17
CA LEU A 124 -1.05 13.58 -7.74
C LEU A 124 0.13 12.66 -7.39
N GLU A 125 1.08 13.19 -6.64
CA GLU A 125 2.21 12.47 -6.09
C GLU A 125 1.90 12.07 -4.66
N MET A 126 1.83 10.75 -4.42
CA MET A 126 1.43 10.17 -3.14
C MET A 126 2.64 9.57 -2.42
N ALA A 127 2.66 9.71 -1.10
CA ALA A 127 3.73 9.14 -0.28
C ALA A 127 3.29 8.99 1.17
N PHE A 128 3.78 7.95 1.84
CA PHE A 128 3.75 7.85 3.29
C PHE A 128 4.90 6.96 3.77
N THR A 129 5.39 7.23 4.97
CA THR A 129 6.54 6.50 5.58
C THR A 129 6.22 6.02 6.99
N ASP A 130 5.07 6.42 7.52
CA ASP A 130 4.55 6.06 8.82
C ASP A 130 3.01 6.01 8.81
N TYR A 131 2.40 5.64 9.91
CA TYR A 131 0.95 5.52 9.99
C TYR A 131 0.20 6.86 9.93
N PRO A 132 0.65 7.96 10.57
CA PRO A 132 -0.01 9.25 10.39
C PRO A 132 -0.03 9.72 8.93
N SER A 133 1.08 9.58 8.22
CA SER A 133 1.14 9.94 6.79
C SER A 133 0.32 9.00 5.91
N LEU A 134 0.20 7.70 6.25
CA LEU A 134 -0.74 6.79 5.59
C LEU A 134 -2.18 7.27 5.74
N MET A 135 -2.62 7.60 6.96
CA MET A 135 -3.97 8.11 7.22
C MET A 135 -4.25 9.39 6.43
N LYS A 136 -3.26 10.29 6.34
CA LYS A 136 -3.34 11.50 5.52
C LYS A 136 -3.50 11.16 4.04
N SER A 137 -2.68 10.25 3.52
CA SER A 137 -2.72 9.83 2.11
C SER A 137 -4.06 9.19 1.74
N VAL A 138 -4.64 8.37 2.63
CA VAL A 138 -5.99 7.81 2.49
C VAL A 138 -7.04 8.92 2.40
N THR A 139 -6.98 9.91 3.30
CA THR A 139 -7.90 11.06 3.30
C THR A 139 -7.76 11.89 2.02
N THR A 140 -6.53 12.20 1.61
CA THR A 140 -6.23 12.95 0.38
C THR A 140 -6.80 12.23 -0.86
N THR A 141 -6.61 10.90 -0.93
CA THR A 141 -7.16 10.09 -2.04
C THR A 141 -8.70 10.15 -2.07
N ALA A 142 -9.36 10.06 -0.90
CA ALA A 142 -10.81 10.20 -0.80
C ALA A 142 -11.30 11.59 -1.24
N ASP A 143 -10.53 12.63 -0.94
CA ASP A 143 -10.84 13.99 -1.40
C ASP A 143 -10.68 14.12 -2.90
N VAL A 144 -9.71 13.44 -3.51
CA VAL A 144 -9.59 13.35 -4.98
C VAL A 144 -10.80 12.67 -5.59
N LEU A 145 -11.25 11.55 -5.04
CA LEU A 145 -12.44 10.83 -5.50
C LEU A 145 -13.71 11.67 -5.36
N GLY A 146 -13.80 12.50 -4.32
CA GLY A 146 -14.83 13.53 -4.17
C GLY A 146 -16.20 13.03 -3.72
N THR A 147 -16.40 11.75 -3.50
CA THR A 147 -17.68 11.18 -3.10
C THR A 147 -17.85 11.11 -1.58
N ALA A 148 -19.09 11.20 -1.10
CA ALA A 148 -19.38 11.01 0.33
C ALA A 148 -19.01 9.59 0.80
N ASP A 149 -19.20 8.59 -0.05
CA ASP A 149 -18.84 7.20 0.24
C ASP A 149 -17.32 7.05 0.43
N ALA A 150 -16.49 7.56 -0.47
CA ALA A 150 -15.03 7.51 -0.34
C ALA A 150 -14.55 8.18 0.95
N ARG A 151 -15.10 9.36 1.30
CA ARG A 151 -14.78 10.04 2.57
C ARG A 151 -15.23 9.24 3.79
N GLY A 152 -16.40 8.63 3.73
CA GLY A 152 -16.90 7.75 4.79
C GLY A 152 -15.98 6.53 4.99
N ARG A 153 -15.57 5.88 3.90
CA ARG A 153 -14.62 4.75 3.93
C ARG A 153 -13.25 5.15 4.46
N ALA A 154 -12.73 6.31 4.05
CA ALA A 154 -11.45 6.84 4.56
C ALA A 154 -11.51 7.06 6.08
N LYS A 155 -12.59 7.68 6.58
CA LYS A 155 -12.79 7.87 8.01
C LYS A 155 -12.86 6.52 8.74
N ALA A 156 -13.61 5.57 8.22
CA ALA A 156 -13.74 4.24 8.81
C ALA A 156 -12.41 3.49 8.85
N TYR A 157 -11.63 3.55 7.77
CA TYR A 157 -10.30 2.94 7.70
C TYR A 157 -9.33 3.59 8.70
N ASN A 158 -9.26 4.91 8.76
CA ASN A 158 -8.37 5.63 9.67
C ASN A 158 -8.72 5.35 11.14
N GLN A 159 -10.02 5.22 11.47
CA GLN A 159 -10.46 4.82 12.80
C GLN A 159 -10.06 3.37 13.12
N TYR A 160 -10.21 2.46 12.16
CA TYR A 160 -9.79 1.07 12.33
C TYR A 160 -8.27 0.97 12.56
N LEU A 161 -7.49 1.65 11.73
CA LEU A 161 -6.02 1.67 11.85
C LEU A 161 -5.60 2.25 13.20
N GLN A 162 -6.17 3.39 13.62
CA GLN A 162 -5.84 3.99 14.90
C GLN A 162 -6.17 3.06 16.07
N SER A 163 -7.34 2.39 16.03
CA SER A 163 -7.72 1.43 17.07
C SER A 163 -6.76 0.24 17.14
N ALA A 164 -6.29 -0.26 15.99
CA ALA A 164 -5.32 -1.35 15.94
C ALA A 164 -3.96 -0.91 16.53
N LEU A 165 -3.50 0.29 16.19
CA LEU A 165 -2.28 0.87 16.74
C LEU A 165 -2.36 1.05 18.25
N ASP A 166 -3.46 1.59 18.75
CA ASP A 166 -3.69 1.82 20.19
C ASP A 166 -3.71 0.50 20.96
N ASP A 167 -4.33 -0.54 20.43
CA ASP A 167 -4.38 -1.87 21.07
C ASP A 167 -2.98 -2.49 21.15
N VAL A 168 -2.23 -2.45 20.06
CA VAL A 168 -0.85 -2.95 20.04
C VAL A 168 0.03 -2.15 21.01
N GLN A 169 -0.06 -0.83 20.99
CA GLN A 169 0.73 0.03 21.86
C GLN A 169 0.46 -0.24 23.35
N ARG A 170 -0.81 -0.37 23.74
CA ARG A 170 -1.15 -0.70 25.15
C ARG A 170 -0.46 -1.98 25.63
N LYS A 171 -0.28 -2.95 24.75
CA LYS A 171 0.31 -4.25 25.08
C LYS A 171 1.84 -4.27 24.97
N THR A 172 2.44 -3.31 24.27
CA THR A 172 3.89 -3.30 23.98
C THR A 172 4.65 -2.14 24.63
N GLN A 173 3.99 -1.08 25.08
CA GLN A 173 4.63 0.15 25.58
C GLN A 173 5.53 -0.08 26.81
N ASN A 174 5.22 -1.07 27.65
CA ASN A 174 5.96 -1.38 28.88
C ASN A 174 7.04 -2.45 28.70
N LEU A 175 7.36 -2.83 27.46
CA LEU A 175 8.44 -3.77 27.18
C LEU A 175 9.79 -3.11 27.45
N THR A 176 10.64 -3.78 28.23
CA THR A 176 12.04 -3.40 28.37
C THR A 176 12.83 -3.72 27.11
N SER A 177 14.02 -3.14 26.91
CA SER A 177 14.87 -3.46 25.76
C SER A 177 15.19 -4.96 25.67
N ALA A 178 15.40 -5.63 26.83
CA ALA A 178 15.65 -7.07 26.86
C ALA A 178 14.46 -7.93 26.41
N GLN A 179 13.25 -7.37 26.44
CA GLN A 179 12.02 -8.04 26.00
C GLN A 179 11.68 -7.76 24.54
N ARG A 180 12.45 -6.90 23.88
CA ARG A 180 12.25 -6.55 22.47
C ARG A 180 13.16 -7.39 21.59
N PRO A 181 12.64 -8.35 20.80
CA PRO A 181 13.46 -9.13 19.91
C PRO A 181 14.07 -8.27 18.81
N ARG A 182 15.28 -8.60 18.40
CA ARG A 182 15.93 -8.01 17.23
C ARG A 182 15.33 -8.65 15.97
N VAL A 183 14.66 -7.86 15.16
CA VAL A 183 13.94 -8.30 13.96
C VAL A 183 14.68 -7.82 12.73
N LEU A 184 15.03 -8.74 11.83
CA LEU A 184 15.55 -8.44 10.51
C LEU A 184 14.47 -8.69 9.46
N HIS A 185 14.07 -7.65 8.74
CA HIS A 185 13.21 -7.79 7.56
C HIS A 185 14.08 -7.95 6.31
N ILE A 186 13.95 -9.07 5.62
CA ILE A 186 14.63 -9.37 4.36
C ILE A 186 13.61 -9.27 3.23
N GLN A 187 13.71 -8.21 2.42
CA GLN A 187 12.83 -7.98 1.29
C GLN A 187 13.12 -8.89 0.11
N SER A 188 14.38 -9.22 -0.10
CA SER A 188 14.84 -10.08 -1.20
C SER A 188 16.05 -10.89 -0.75
N LEU A 189 16.11 -12.14 -1.18
CA LEU A 189 17.26 -13.01 -0.97
C LEU A 189 18.19 -13.05 -2.17
N LYS A 190 17.75 -12.53 -3.32
CA LYS A 190 18.58 -12.51 -4.54
C LYS A 190 18.20 -11.31 -5.42
N PRO A 191 18.96 -10.19 -5.34
CA PRO A 191 20.04 -9.89 -4.40
C PRO A 191 19.55 -9.74 -2.97
N LEU A 192 20.45 -9.87 -1.98
CA LEU A 192 20.14 -9.74 -0.57
C LEU A 192 19.83 -8.28 -0.23
N LYS A 193 18.55 -8.00 0.07
CA LYS A 193 18.06 -6.65 0.39
C LYS A 193 17.27 -6.65 1.69
N VAL A 194 17.51 -5.63 2.50
CA VAL A 194 16.84 -5.41 3.78
C VAL A 194 16.19 -4.04 3.83
N ASP A 195 15.27 -3.85 4.76
CA ASP A 195 14.64 -2.56 5.04
C ASP A 195 15.16 -2.01 6.38
N GLY A 196 15.74 -0.83 6.31
CA GLY A 196 16.37 -0.16 7.44
C GLY A 196 15.49 0.90 8.08
N SER A 197 16.13 1.87 8.72
CA SER A 197 15.47 3.00 9.38
C SER A 197 14.80 3.97 8.40
N HIS A 198 13.90 4.83 8.89
CA HIS A 198 13.13 5.82 8.13
C HIS A 198 12.19 5.17 7.08
N THR A 199 11.62 4.04 7.42
CA THR A 199 10.68 3.26 6.58
C THR A 199 9.45 2.90 7.38
N LEU A 200 8.35 2.57 6.70
CA LEU A 200 7.17 1.99 7.34
C LEU A 200 7.50 0.67 8.04
N ILE A 201 8.44 -0.09 7.47
CA ILE A 201 8.90 -1.38 8.04
C ILE A 201 9.55 -1.16 9.40
N ASP A 202 10.46 -0.20 9.51
CA ASP A 202 11.07 0.20 10.79
C ASP A 202 10.01 0.61 11.81
N THR A 203 9.01 1.37 11.36
CA THR A 203 7.90 1.84 12.19
C THR A 203 7.08 0.69 12.76
N TRP A 204 6.63 -0.26 11.92
CA TRP A 204 5.81 -1.36 12.45
C TRP A 204 6.62 -2.37 13.27
N ILE A 205 7.91 -2.59 12.98
CA ILE A 205 8.78 -3.43 13.84
C ILE A 205 8.81 -2.85 15.26
N LYS A 206 9.07 -1.55 15.40
CA LYS A 206 9.17 -0.88 16.70
C LYS A 206 7.84 -0.86 17.45
N LEU A 207 6.75 -0.53 16.77
CA LEU A 207 5.41 -0.50 17.37
C LEU A 207 4.94 -1.90 17.79
N ALA A 208 5.27 -2.92 17.02
CA ALA A 208 4.97 -4.31 17.37
C ALA A 208 5.79 -4.84 18.57
N GLY A 209 6.70 -4.04 19.10
CA GLY A 209 7.52 -4.38 20.26
C GLY A 209 8.85 -5.05 19.93
N GLY A 210 9.37 -4.86 18.71
CA GLY A 210 10.69 -5.31 18.29
C GLY A 210 11.72 -4.18 18.22
N GLU A 211 12.94 -4.54 17.87
CA GLU A 211 14.01 -3.65 17.47
C GLU A 211 14.46 -4.02 16.05
N ASN A 212 14.60 -3.03 15.18
CA ASN A 212 15.07 -3.29 13.81
C ASN A 212 16.57 -3.63 13.84
N ALA A 213 16.93 -4.87 13.47
CA ALA A 213 18.33 -5.30 13.44
C ALA A 213 19.16 -4.51 12.41
N ALA A 214 18.53 -3.99 11.35
CA ALA A 214 19.16 -3.19 10.31
C ALA A 214 18.98 -1.67 10.52
N VAL A 215 18.81 -1.20 11.74
CA VAL A 215 18.51 0.22 12.07
C VAL A 215 19.59 1.20 11.56
N GLU A 216 20.81 0.77 11.43
CA GLU A 216 21.93 1.59 10.90
C GLU A 216 21.84 1.83 9.38
N ILE A 217 21.12 0.99 8.67
CA ILE A 217 20.84 1.15 7.25
C ILE A 217 19.66 2.11 7.10
N LYS A 218 19.74 3.06 6.16
CA LYS A 218 18.66 4.00 5.88
C LYS A 218 17.90 3.62 4.61
N GLY A 219 16.59 3.53 4.70
CA GLY A 219 15.70 3.37 3.56
C GLY A 219 15.30 1.93 3.28
N ASN A 220 14.47 1.80 2.23
CA ASN A 220 13.91 0.52 1.79
C ASN A 220 14.85 -0.21 0.82
N MET A 221 14.77 -1.54 0.80
CA MET A 221 15.35 -2.43 -0.21
C MET A 221 16.84 -2.16 -0.46
N LYS A 222 17.59 -1.99 0.61
CA LYS A 222 19.04 -1.73 0.55
C LYS A 222 19.81 -3.04 0.48
N GLU A 223 20.71 -3.13 -0.50
CA GLU A 223 21.64 -4.25 -0.59
C GLU A 223 22.59 -4.25 0.59
N VAL A 224 22.80 -5.44 1.16
CA VAL A 224 23.75 -5.68 2.25
C VAL A 224 24.53 -6.94 1.97
N SER A 225 25.68 -7.07 2.62
CA SER A 225 26.46 -8.30 2.54
C SER A 225 25.89 -9.36 3.49
N PRO A 226 26.08 -10.66 3.21
CA PRO A 226 25.74 -11.72 4.13
C PRO A 226 26.45 -11.58 5.48
N GLU A 227 27.67 -11.07 5.50
CA GLU A 227 28.47 -10.83 6.70
C GLU A 227 27.81 -9.80 7.63
N GLN A 228 27.15 -8.77 7.08
CA GLN A 228 26.39 -7.80 7.87
C GLN A 228 25.22 -8.50 8.58
N VAL A 229 24.51 -9.39 7.89
CA VAL A 229 23.41 -10.17 8.50
C VAL A 229 23.94 -11.06 9.62
N LEU A 230 25.08 -11.73 9.41
CA LEU A 230 25.73 -12.53 10.45
C LEU A 230 26.15 -11.68 11.66
N ALA A 231 26.66 -10.47 11.43
CA ALA A 231 27.04 -9.54 12.49
C ALA A 231 25.83 -9.05 13.32
N TRP A 232 24.69 -8.86 12.69
CA TRP A 232 23.46 -8.39 13.38
C TRP A 232 22.85 -9.44 14.29
N GLN A 233 23.05 -10.73 14.03
CA GLN A 233 22.48 -11.85 14.83
C GLN A 233 21.02 -11.62 15.23
N PRO A 234 20.09 -11.52 14.25
CA PRO A 234 18.68 -11.30 14.56
C PRO A 234 18.09 -12.44 15.37
N ASP A 235 17.15 -12.11 16.27
CA ASP A 235 16.34 -13.09 17.00
C ASP A 235 15.23 -13.65 16.10
N ILE A 236 14.71 -12.83 15.19
CA ILE A 236 13.62 -13.13 14.26
C ILE A 236 13.99 -12.58 12.89
N ILE A 237 13.78 -13.40 11.86
CA ILE A 237 13.85 -12.98 10.47
C ILE A 237 12.42 -12.99 9.91
N ILE A 238 11.99 -11.88 9.29
CA ILE A 238 10.75 -11.80 8.53
C ILE A 238 11.12 -11.65 7.06
N LEU A 239 10.75 -12.64 6.27
CA LEU A 239 10.95 -12.64 4.82
C LEU A 239 9.78 -11.93 4.14
N GLY A 240 10.05 -11.00 3.24
CA GLY A 240 9.05 -10.40 2.38
C GLY A 240 8.32 -11.45 1.54
N ALA A 241 7.06 -11.21 1.21
CA ALA A 241 6.18 -12.19 0.59
C ALA A 241 6.74 -12.82 -0.72
N HIS A 242 7.54 -12.07 -1.46
CA HIS A 242 8.12 -12.50 -2.73
C HIS A 242 9.65 -12.74 -2.65
N SER A 243 10.19 -12.84 -1.45
CA SER A 243 11.65 -13.05 -1.25
C SER A 243 12.12 -14.45 -1.62
N GLY A 244 11.23 -15.41 -1.75
CA GLY A 244 11.53 -16.83 -1.74
C GLY A 244 11.76 -17.36 -0.32
N THR A 245 12.15 -18.62 -0.21
CA THR A 245 12.46 -19.26 1.07
C THR A 245 13.95 -19.17 1.37
N LEU A 246 14.30 -19.12 2.65
CA LEU A 246 15.70 -19.14 3.07
C LEU A 246 16.38 -20.44 2.67
N ALA A 247 15.67 -21.58 2.73
CA ALA A 247 16.18 -22.89 2.38
C ALA A 247 16.61 -23.01 0.91
N ASP A 248 15.89 -22.32 0.01
CA ASP A 248 16.17 -22.32 -1.44
C ASP A 248 17.12 -21.18 -1.84
N SER A 249 17.59 -20.38 -0.90
CA SER A 249 18.46 -19.25 -1.16
C SER A 249 19.93 -19.65 -1.23
N PRO A 250 20.79 -18.80 -1.87
CA PRO A 250 22.23 -18.99 -1.83
C PRO A 250 22.84 -18.94 -0.42
N TYR A 251 22.07 -18.48 0.56
CA TYR A 251 22.53 -18.26 1.94
C TYR A 251 22.08 -19.31 2.91
N ALA A 252 21.38 -20.37 2.46
CA ALA A 252 20.81 -21.41 3.34
C ALA A 252 21.85 -21.99 4.31
N GLU A 253 23.02 -22.40 3.80
CA GLU A 253 24.11 -22.95 4.61
C GLU A 253 24.74 -21.87 5.51
N LEU A 254 25.07 -20.70 4.94
CA LEU A 254 25.73 -19.62 5.65
C LEU A 254 24.89 -19.10 6.84
N PHE A 255 23.57 -18.98 6.64
CA PHE A 255 22.65 -18.48 7.66
C PHE A 255 22.15 -19.56 8.64
N SER A 256 22.51 -20.83 8.43
CA SER A 256 22.13 -21.92 9.34
C SER A 256 22.62 -21.69 10.78
N GLY A 257 23.71 -20.92 10.94
CA GLY A 257 24.26 -20.54 12.24
C GLY A 257 23.54 -19.37 12.93
N LEU A 258 22.67 -18.64 12.25
CA LEU A 258 21.95 -17.52 12.85
C LEU A 258 21.00 -17.99 13.96
N LYS A 259 20.90 -17.18 15.01
CA LYS A 259 20.00 -17.43 16.15
C LYS A 259 18.55 -17.63 15.72
N ALA A 260 18.04 -16.76 14.82
CA ALA A 260 16.70 -16.88 14.27
C ALA A 260 16.46 -18.23 13.57
N VAL A 261 17.42 -18.69 12.78
CA VAL A 261 17.31 -19.96 12.05
C VAL A 261 17.33 -21.15 13.00
N LYS A 262 18.26 -21.17 13.95
CA LYS A 262 18.36 -22.25 14.97
C LYS A 262 17.10 -22.36 15.82
N ASN A 263 16.45 -21.26 16.10
CA ASN A 263 15.24 -21.21 16.94
C ASN A 263 13.93 -21.35 16.13
N GLY A 264 14.01 -21.58 14.82
CA GLY A 264 12.82 -21.69 13.97
C GLY A 264 12.03 -20.39 13.83
N MET A 265 12.70 -19.25 14.03
CA MET A 265 12.08 -17.91 13.98
C MET A 265 12.37 -17.20 12.64
N VAL A 266 12.18 -17.91 11.54
CA VAL A 266 12.15 -17.38 10.18
C VAL A 266 10.70 -17.41 9.71
N LEU A 267 10.10 -16.25 9.59
CA LEU A 267 8.68 -16.07 9.28
C LEU A 267 8.50 -15.55 7.86
N GLN A 268 7.47 -16.04 7.18
CA GLN A 268 7.03 -15.49 5.90
C GLN A 268 5.99 -14.40 6.16
N ASN A 269 6.21 -13.20 5.63
CA ASN A 269 5.24 -12.11 5.78
C ASN A 269 3.97 -12.39 4.98
N PRO A 270 2.78 -12.13 5.54
CA PRO A 270 1.52 -12.26 4.80
C PRO A 270 1.45 -11.35 3.57
N ALA A 271 0.72 -11.80 2.55
CA ALA A 271 0.40 -11.01 1.36
C ALA A 271 -1.01 -11.31 0.88
N GLY A 272 -1.78 -10.28 0.70
CA GLY A 272 -3.12 -10.32 0.16
C GLY A 272 -3.25 -9.46 -1.10
N VAL A 273 -4.12 -8.46 -1.07
CA VAL A 273 -4.25 -7.47 -2.16
C VAL A 273 -2.89 -6.85 -2.50
N PHE A 274 -2.12 -6.57 -1.45
CA PHE A 274 -0.73 -6.16 -1.56
C PHE A 274 0.07 -6.80 -0.40
N PRO A 275 1.41 -6.93 -0.49
CA PRO A 275 2.20 -7.38 0.67
C PRO A 275 1.97 -6.52 1.90
N TRP A 276 1.63 -7.15 3.04
CA TRP A 276 1.22 -6.43 4.25
C TRP A 276 2.32 -5.57 4.87
N ASP A 277 3.56 -5.98 4.70
CA ASP A 277 4.76 -5.32 5.21
C ASP A 277 5.13 -4.05 4.45
N ARG A 278 4.51 -3.83 3.28
CA ARG A 278 4.78 -2.70 2.39
C ARG A 278 3.74 -1.58 2.55
N TYR A 279 3.71 -0.67 1.59
CA TYR A 279 3.01 0.62 1.63
C TYR A 279 1.53 0.53 1.20
N GLY A 280 0.79 -0.48 1.67
CA GLY A 280 -0.63 -0.67 1.38
C GLY A 280 -1.53 -0.52 2.61
N THR A 281 -2.85 -0.55 2.40
CA THR A 281 -3.83 -0.44 3.49
C THR A 281 -3.85 -1.65 4.42
N GLU A 282 -3.39 -2.81 3.96
CA GLU A 282 -3.24 -4.01 4.77
C GLU A 282 -2.11 -3.90 5.82
N SER A 283 -1.37 -2.79 5.81
CA SER A 283 -0.45 -2.46 6.92
C SER A 283 -1.17 -2.34 8.26
N ALA A 284 -2.49 -2.09 8.27
CA ALA A 284 -3.34 -2.18 9.46
C ALA A 284 -3.47 -3.61 10.00
N LEU A 285 -3.34 -4.61 9.13
CA LEU A 285 -3.26 -6.03 9.51
C LEU A 285 -1.83 -6.41 9.91
N GLN A 286 -0.84 -5.86 9.22
CA GLN A 286 0.58 -6.11 9.49
C GLN A 286 0.95 -5.83 10.93
N ILE A 287 0.53 -4.70 11.49
CA ILE A 287 0.88 -4.33 12.87
C ILE A 287 0.31 -5.32 13.88
N GLN A 288 -0.89 -5.86 13.64
CA GLN A 288 -1.53 -6.83 14.51
C GLN A 288 -0.86 -8.21 14.38
N TRP A 289 -0.56 -8.64 13.16
CA TRP A 289 0.15 -9.89 12.89
C TRP A 289 1.56 -9.86 13.48
N ALA A 290 2.34 -8.81 13.21
CA ALA A 290 3.70 -8.67 13.70
C ALA A 290 3.74 -8.67 15.24
N ALA A 291 2.85 -7.92 15.89
CA ALA A 291 2.78 -7.89 17.35
C ALA A 291 2.51 -9.29 17.95
N LYS A 292 1.60 -10.05 17.33
CA LYS A 292 1.32 -11.44 17.75
C LYS A 292 2.51 -12.37 17.51
N MET A 293 3.21 -12.23 16.38
CA MET A 293 4.39 -13.06 16.10
C MET A 293 5.55 -12.77 17.05
N LEU A 294 5.78 -11.49 17.36
CA LEU A 294 6.85 -11.05 18.25
C LEU A 294 6.56 -11.34 19.74
N HIS A 295 5.28 -11.26 20.14
CA HIS A 295 4.84 -11.39 21.54
C HIS A 295 3.58 -12.26 21.67
N PRO A 296 3.63 -13.56 21.29
CA PRO A 296 2.45 -14.42 21.23
C PRO A 296 1.69 -14.51 22.55
N GLN A 297 2.37 -14.42 23.68
CA GLN A 297 1.72 -14.50 25.00
C GLN A 297 0.88 -13.25 25.33
N ARG A 298 1.28 -12.08 24.82
CA ARG A 298 0.53 -10.83 25.01
C ARG A 298 -0.69 -10.71 24.10
N PHE A 299 -0.73 -11.51 23.02
CA PHE A 299 -1.77 -11.49 21.98
C PHE A 299 -2.47 -12.85 21.83
N LYS A 300 -2.57 -13.62 22.92
CA LYS A 300 -3.17 -14.98 22.93
C LYS A 300 -4.58 -15.04 22.32
N GLY A 301 -5.43 -14.05 22.64
CA GLY A 301 -6.82 -14.02 22.20
C GLY A 301 -7.04 -13.44 20.78
N VAL A 302 -5.95 -13.07 20.09
CA VAL A 302 -6.05 -12.44 18.75
C VAL A 302 -6.09 -13.53 17.68
N ASP A 303 -7.20 -13.59 16.96
CA ASP A 303 -7.38 -14.46 15.78
C ASP A 303 -7.12 -13.66 14.50
N ILE A 304 -5.92 -13.74 13.96
CA ILE A 304 -5.50 -12.98 12.78
C ILE A 304 -6.30 -13.41 11.54
N ALA A 305 -6.67 -14.70 11.41
CA ALA A 305 -7.47 -15.16 10.28
C ALA A 305 -8.85 -14.49 10.28
N LYS A 306 -9.52 -14.46 11.44
CA LYS A 306 -10.81 -13.79 11.60
C LYS A 306 -10.71 -12.28 11.36
N ILE A 307 -9.69 -11.63 11.89
CA ILE A 307 -9.41 -10.20 11.66
C ILE A 307 -9.21 -9.93 10.17
N THR A 308 -8.49 -10.81 9.45
CA THR A 308 -8.30 -10.70 8.01
C THR A 308 -9.62 -10.80 7.25
N GLN A 309 -10.48 -11.78 7.59
CA GLN A 309 -11.80 -11.93 6.98
C GLN A 309 -12.66 -10.67 7.19
N ASP A 310 -12.70 -10.15 8.43
CA ASP A 310 -13.49 -8.96 8.76
C ASP A 310 -12.98 -7.70 8.05
N PHE A 311 -11.66 -7.56 7.92
CA PHE A 311 -11.03 -6.45 7.20
C PHE A 311 -11.40 -6.48 5.71
N TYR A 312 -11.30 -7.63 5.06
CA TYR A 312 -11.62 -7.80 3.64
C TYR A 312 -13.09 -7.55 3.36
N GLN A 313 -13.98 -8.07 4.21
CA GLN A 313 -15.41 -7.81 4.10
C GLN A 313 -15.71 -6.32 4.22
N ARG A 314 -15.07 -5.64 5.16
CA ARG A 314 -15.35 -4.24 5.47
C ARG A 314 -14.75 -3.26 4.46
N PHE A 315 -13.52 -3.52 3.98
CA PHE A 315 -12.76 -2.55 3.20
C PHE A 315 -12.55 -2.92 1.74
N PHE A 316 -12.70 -4.18 1.39
CA PHE A 316 -12.60 -4.63 0.00
C PHE A 316 -13.92 -5.22 -0.52
N ASP A 317 -14.98 -5.18 0.27
CA ASP A 317 -16.30 -5.74 -0.08
C ASP A 317 -16.21 -7.22 -0.53
N TYR A 318 -15.29 -7.97 0.07
CA TYR A 318 -14.98 -9.35 -0.31
C TYR A 318 -15.03 -10.30 0.90
N SER A 319 -15.87 -11.31 0.82
CA SER A 319 -16.00 -12.33 1.87
C SER A 319 -14.98 -13.45 1.67
N LEU A 320 -13.86 -13.37 2.38
CA LEU A 320 -12.86 -14.43 2.40
C LEU A 320 -13.40 -15.70 3.06
N THR A 321 -13.16 -16.85 2.43
CA THR A 321 -13.28 -18.13 3.14
C THR A 321 -12.17 -18.29 4.17
N VAL A 322 -12.30 -19.26 5.07
CA VAL A 322 -11.24 -19.59 6.04
C VAL A 322 -9.96 -20.02 5.31
N ASP A 323 -10.07 -20.82 4.26
CA ASP A 323 -8.92 -21.24 3.45
C ASP A 323 -8.24 -20.06 2.77
N GLU A 324 -9.00 -19.15 2.16
CA GLU A 324 -8.46 -17.94 1.54
C GLU A 324 -7.72 -17.05 2.56
N ALA A 325 -8.27 -16.87 3.76
CA ALA A 325 -7.59 -16.14 4.82
C ALA A 325 -6.26 -16.82 5.23
N GLN A 326 -6.24 -18.13 5.33
CA GLN A 326 -5.01 -18.89 5.61
C GLN A 326 -3.98 -18.76 4.48
N ARG A 327 -4.42 -18.80 3.21
CA ARG A 327 -3.54 -18.61 2.07
C ARG A 327 -2.86 -17.24 2.11
N ILE A 328 -3.61 -16.19 2.41
CA ILE A 328 -3.09 -14.82 2.58
C ILE A 328 -2.04 -14.78 3.71
N LEU A 329 -2.34 -15.39 4.87
CA LEU A 329 -1.43 -15.43 6.02
C LEU A 329 -0.11 -16.16 5.71
N HIS A 330 -0.11 -17.05 4.73
CA HIS A 330 1.08 -17.79 4.29
C HIS A 330 1.66 -17.28 2.98
N ALA A 331 1.23 -16.09 2.51
CA ALA A 331 1.64 -15.49 1.24
C ALA A 331 1.43 -16.40 0.02
N LEU A 332 0.39 -17.24 0.07
CA LEU A 332 0.01 -18.11 -1.04
C LEU A 332 -0.99 -17.39 -1.97
N PRO A 333 -0.92 -17.61 -3.28
CA PRO A 333 -1.91 -17.07 -4.22
C PRO A 333 -3.31 -17.66 -3.96
N PRO A 334 -4.37 -17.06 -4.52
CA PRO A 334 -5.68 -17.70 -4.55
C PRO A 334 -5.60 -19.12 -5.09
N ALA A 335 -6.46 -20.01 -4.61
CA ALA A 335 -6.63 -21.33 -5.27
C ALA A 335 -7.23 -21.12 -6.67
N ASP A 336 -6.90 -22.04 -7.57
CA ASP A 336 -7.42 -22.08 -8.96
C ASP A 336 -8.96 -22.25 -9.00
#